data_7e49acd304804d50163950650b836e63
#
_entry.id   7e49acd304804d50163950650b836e63
#
_cell.length_a   1.000
_cell.length_b   1.000
_cell.length_c   1.000
_cell.angle_alpha   90.00
_cell.angle_beta   90.00
_cell.angle_gamma   90.00
#
_symmetry.space_group_name_H-M   'P 1'
#
loop_
_entity.id
_entity.type
_entity.pdbx_description
1 polymer ?
#
loop_
_entity_poly.entity_id
_entity_poly.type
_entity_poly.pdbx_seq_one_letter_code
_entity_poly.pdbx_strand_id
1 'polypeptide(L)'
;SINNMSIRNLLKYVTFVFVPLVNPDGANLVINGGQFISKEYKDKPYLKESLFPRWKANINGVDLNRNYPTMYPSSDSETSPAYKSYKGLYYFSEPETYALKCLTEKYNFDGTISYHSSGEVIFWQYNQLDIERDLSIAKKISKETGYDLESEEGPVTGSGYKDWFIENYQKPGLTIEVSPYVGERKVPIENYKDIFERNKNVPILFAQEVFYKIID
;
A
#
# COMPACT_ATOMS: atom_id res chain seq x y z
N SER A 1 -1.16 -12.08 -31.12
CA SER A 1 -1.02 -10.89 -30.27
C SER A 1 -0.89 -11.33 -28.83
N ILE A 2 0.14 -10.88 -28.20
CA ILE A 2 0.58 -11.19 -26.86
C ILE A 2 -0.47 -10.77 -25.79
N ASN A 3 -1.37 -9.86 -26.13
CA ASN A 3 -2.39 -9.29 -25.24
C ASN A 3 -3.51 -10.24 -24.76
N ASN A 4 -3.43 -11.54 -25.03
CA ASN A 4 -4.42 -12.53 -24.61
C ASN A 4 -3.78 -13.79 -24.02
N MET A 5 -2.69 -13.63 -23.27
CA MET A 5 -2.13 -14.77 -22.54
C MET A 5 -3.14 -15.29 -21.51
N SER A 6 -3.51 -16.56 -21.61
CA SER A 6 -4.38 -17.17 -20.59
C SER A 6 -3.71 -17.13 -19.22
N ILE A 7 -4.49 -17.04 -18.14
CA ILE A 7 -3.98 -17.06 -16.76
C ILE A 7 -3.07 -18.28 -16.53
N ARG A 8 -3.46 -19.45 -17.06
CA ARG A 8 -2.66 -20.68 -16.97
C ARG A 8 -1.26 -20.52 -17.58
N ASN A 9 -1.14 -19.77 -18.67
CA ASN A 9 0.14 -19.54 -19.31
C ASN A 9 0.95 -18.47 -18.55
N LEU A 10 0.32 -17.42 -18.07
CA LEU A 10 0.96 -16.40 -17.23
C LEU A 10 1.60 -17.03 -15.99
N LEU A 11 0.90 -17.94 -15.31
CA LEU A 11 1.38 -18.63 -14.11
C LEU A 11 2.56 -19.58 -14.34
N LYS A 12 2.99 -19.79 -15.58
CA LYS A 12 4.25 -20.50 -15.86
C LYS A 12 5.48 -19.59 -15.72
N TYR A 13 5.28 -18.29 -15.78
CA TYR A 13 6.35 -17.28 -15.81
C TYR A 13 6.27 -16.30 -14.63
N VAL A 14 5.11 -16.16 -14.02
CA VAL A 14 4.85 -15.18 -12.94
C VAL A 14 4.49 -15.91 -11.67
N THR A 15 5.14 -15.50 -10.58
CA THR A 15 4.83 -15.92 -9.21
C THR A 15 4.16 -14.75 -8.48
N PHE A 16 3.02 -14.99 -7.85
CA PHE A 16 2.38 -14.02 -6.98
C PHE A 16 2.74 -14.29 -5.53
N VAL A 17 3.11 -13.25 -4.82
CA VAL A 17 3.32 -13.28 -3.37
C VAL A 17 2.27 -12.38 -2.72
N PHE A 18 1.47 -12.93 -1.83
CA PHE A 18 0.41 -12.22 -1.13
C PHE A 18 0.79 -12.03 0.34
N VAL A 19 0.68 -10.79 0.81
CA VAL A 19 0.75 -10.42 2.23
C VAL A 19 -0.65 -9.94 2.63
N PRO A 20 -1.51 -10.80 3.17
CA PRO A 20 -2.93 -10.48 3.38
C PRO A 20 -3.18 -9.34 4.36
N LEU A 21 -2.29 -9.15 5.34
CA LEU A 21 -2.46 -8.18 6.41
C LEU A 21 -1.08 -7.70 6.88
N VAL A 22 -0.72 -6.48 6.50
CA VAL A 22 0.57 -5.87 6.87
C VAL A 22 0.57 -5.34 8.30
N ASN A 23 -0.56 -4.77 8.73
CA ASN A 23 -0.71 -4.17 10.07
C ASN A 23 -1.77 -4.90 10.90
N PRO A 24 -1.45 -6.07 11.48
CA PRO A 24 -2.41 -6.83 12.27
C PRO A 24 -2.84 -6.09 13.54
N ASP A 25 -1.96 -5.33 14.16
CA ASP A 25 -2.25 -4.58 15.38
C ASP A 25 -3.25 -3.46 15.11
N GLY A 26 -3.00 -2.64 14.08
CA GLY A 26 -3.90 -1.57 13.70
C GLY A 26 -5.28 -2.10 13.30
N ALA A 27 -5.33 -3.17 12.51
CA ALA A 27 -6.59 -3.81 12.13
C ALA A 27 -7.35 -4.32 13.37
N ASN A 28 -6.64 -4.93 14.32
CA ASN A 28 -7.24 -5.44 15.55
C ASN A 28 -7.80 -4.31 16.43
N LEU A 29 -7.08 -3.19 16.56
CA LEU A 29 -7.56 -2.01 17.28
C LEU A 29 -8.83 -1.43 16.66
N VAL A 30 -8.89 -1.33 15.34
CA VAL A 30 -10.06 -0.79 14.63
C VAL A 30 -11.28 -1.71 14.73
N ILE A 31 -11.07 -3.03 14.63
CA ILE A 31 -12.17 -4.01 14.58
C ILE A 31 -12.67 -4.36 15.97
N ASN A 32 -11.76 -4.65 16.90
CA ASN A 32 -12.04 -5.24 18.20
C ASN A 32 -11.82 -4.26 19.37
N GLY A 33 -11.33 -3.04 19.09
CA GLY A 33 -10.98 -2.10 20.14
C GLY A 33 -9.79 -2.56 20.99
N GLY A 34 -9.69 -2.05 22.21
CA GLY A 34 -8.58 -2.32 23.11
C GLY A 34 -8.56 -3.68 23.83
N GLN A 35 -9.50 -4.58 23.51
CA GLN A 35 -9.68 -5.85 24.25
C GLN A 35 -8.44 -6.76 24.21
N PHE A 36 -7.68 -6.71 23.15
CA PHE A 36 -6.51 -7.56 22.90
C PHE A 36 -5.17 -6.86 23.16
N ILE A 37 -5.19 -5.63 23.68
CA ILE A 37 -3.96 -4.92 24.02
C ILE A 37 -3.31 -5.64 25.22
N SER A 38 -2.05 -6.03 25.06
CA SER A 38 -1.29 -6.61 26.16
C SER A 38 -1.07 -5.61 27.30
N LYS A 39 -0.84 -6.11 28.50
CA LYS A 39 -0.69 -5.26 29.71
C LYS A 39 0.40 -4.19 29.57
N GLU A 40 1.47 -4.48 28.85
CA GLU A 40 2.59 -3.57 28.62
C GLU A 40 2.26 -2.33 27.79
N TYR A 41 1.19 -2.43 26.96
CA TYR A 41 0.74 -1.33 26.11
C TYR A 41 -0.45 -0.55 26.69
N LYS A 42 -1.20 -1.12 27.65
CA LYS A 42 -2.44 -0.52 28.17
C LYS A 42 -2.30 0.92 28.67
N ASP A 43 -1.15 1.22 29.24
CA ASP A 43 -0.88 2.53 29.85
C ASP A 43 -0.14 3.50 28.92
N LYS A 44 0.01 3.15 27.65
CA LYS A 44 0.68 4.04 26.68
C LYS A 44 -0.22 5.25 26.36
N PRO A 45 0.26 6.49 26.52
CA PRO A 45 -0.56 7.70 26.44
C PRO A 45 -1.14 7.97 25.05
N TYR A 46 -0.57 7.38 24.00
CA TYR A 46 -1.05 7.50 22.64
C TYR A 46 -2.19 6.50 22.32
N LEU A 47 -2.35 5.40 23.07
CA LEU A 47 -3.41 4.40 22.89
C LEU A 47 -4.70 4.85 23.57
N LYS A 48 -5.40 5.78 22.91
CA LYS A 48 -6.68 6.30 23.39
C LYS A 48 -7.82 5.59 22.67
N GLU A 49 -8.75 4.96 23.39
CA GLU A 49 -9.89 4.23 22.84
C GLU A 49 -10.73 5.07 21.85
N SER A 50 -10.87 6.35 22.10
CA SER A 50 -11.57 7.28 21.21
C SER A 50 -10.94 7.41 19.82
N LEU A 51 -9.67 7.00 19.66
CA LEU A 51 -8.92 7.04 18.40
C LEU A 51 -8.97 5.71 17.63
N PHE A 52 -9.32 4.59 18.30
CA PHE A 52 -9.28 3.26 17.68
C PHE A 52 -10.10 3.16 16.38
N PRO A 53 -11.30 3.76 16.25
CA PRO A 53 -12.06 3.69 15.00
C PRO A 53 -11.35 4.26 13.76
N ARG A 54 -10.33 5.08 13.96
CA ARG A 54 -9.54 5.74 12.89
C ARG A 54 -8.03 5.45 12.97
N TRP A 55 -7.66 4.38 13.68
CA TRP A 55 -6.27 4.01 13.92
C TRP A 55 -5.58 3.53 12.64
N LYS A 56 -4.41 4.09 12.30
CA LYS A 56 -3.58 3.72 11.13
C LYS A 56 -2.24 3.11 11.53
N ALA A 57 -1.72 3.48 12.70
CA ALA A 57 -0.43 3.00 13.20
C ALA A 57 -0.45 1.52 13.63
N ASN A 58 0.71 0.94 13.90
CA ASN A 58 0.80 -0.33 14.63
C ASN A 58 0.63 -0.10 16.15
N ILE A 59 0.86 -1.13 16.97
CA ILE A 59 0.71 -1.02 18.44
C ILE A 59 1.72 -0.08 19.07
N ASN A 60 2.87 0.15 18.44
CA ASN A 60 3.89 1.09 18.91
C ASN A 60 3.54 2.56 18.61
N GLY A 61 2.40 2.82 17.95
CA GLY A 61 2.01 4.15 17.52
C GLY A 61 2.82 4.64 16.32
N VAL A 62 3.40 3.74 15.53
CA VAL A 62 4.16 4.05 14.32
C VAL A 62 3.29 3.81 13.09
N ASP A 63 3.14 4.82 12.26
CA ASP A 63 2.48 4.71 10.95
C ASP A 63 3.41 3.98 9.98
N LEU A 64 3.08 2.73 9.69
CA LEU A 64 3.92 1.88 8.84
C LEU A 64 4.14 2.48 7.46
N ASN A 65 3.17 3.23 6.93
CA ASN A 65 3.29 3.91 5.64
C ASN A 65 4.05 5.26 5.74
N ARG A 66 4.76 5.49 6.85
CA ARG A 66 5.73 6.58 7.05
C ARG A 66 7.11 6.06 7.47
N ASN A 67 7.26 4.75 7.62
CA ASN A 67 8.45 4.12 8.19
C ASN A 67 9.45 3.63 7.13
N TYR A 68 9.34 4.12 5.87
CA TYR A 68 10.26 3.83 4.76
C TYR A 68 11.12 5.03 4.41
N PRO A 69 12.43 4.83 4.12
CA PRO A 69 13.30 5.91 3.66
C PRO A 69 12.95 6.28 2.22
N THR A 70 12.73 7.57 1.99
CA THR A 70 12.45 8.12 0.67
C THR A 70 13.13 9.49 0.53
N MET A 71 13.48 9.89 -0.68
CA MET A 71 14.18 11.15 -0.94
C MET A 71 13.29 12.37 -0.64
N TYR A 72 11.99 12.26 -0.91
CA TYR A 72 11.01 13.34 -0.73
C TYR A 72 9.92 12.90 0.26
N PRO A 73 10.23 12.83 1.57
CA PRO A 73 9.29 12.34 2.56
C PRO A 73 8.08 13.28 2.70
N SER A 74 6.94 12.70 3.06
CA SER A 74 5.75 13.49 3.40
C SER A 74 6.02 14.42 4.58
N SER A 75 5.49 15.63 4.50
CA SER A 75 5.67 16.67 5.53
C SER A 75 4.75 16.49 6.75
N ASP A 76 3.69 15.70 6.63
CA ASP A 76 2.71 15.42 7.67
C ASP A 76 3.24 14.37 8.66
N SER A 77 4.16 14.76 9.54
CA SER A 77 4.74 13.82 10.50
C SER A 77 4.54 14.26 11.95
N GLU A 78 4.05 13.33 12.76
CA GLU A 78 4.08 13.44 14.22
C GLU A 78 5.50 13.22 14.75
N THR A 79 5.85 13.87 15.85
CA THR A 79 7.18 13.78 16.47
C THR A 79 7.28 12.69 17.52
N SER A 80 6.16 12.06 17.89
CA SER A 80 6.04 11.02 18.92
C SER A 80 4.98 10.00 18.53
N PRO A 81 4.94 8.83 19.18
CA PRO A 81 3.95 7.80 18.92
C PRO A 81 2.52 8.33 18.90
N ALA A 82 1.78 8.03 17.82
CA ALA A 82 0.43 8.54 17.56
C ALA A 82 -0.41 7.51 16.81
N TYR A 83 -1.69 7.79 16.63
CA TYR A 83 -2.59 6.92 15.88
C TYR A 83 -2.33 6.93 14.36
N LYS A 84 -1.59 7.92 13.85
CA LYS A 84 -1.15 8.07 12.45
C LYS A 84 0.07 8.99 12.36
N SER A 85 0.69 9.03 11.17
CA SER A 85 1.72 10.00 10.74
C SER A 85 3.03 9.99 11.54
N TYR A 86 3.20 9.21 12.61
CA TYR A 86 4.49 9.07 13.27
C TYR A 86 5.35 8.04 12.54
N LYS A 87 6.52 8.47 12.06
CA LYS A 87 7.41 7.64 11.24
C LYS A 87 8.26 6.62 12.02
N GLY A 88 8.19 6.62 13.35
CA GLY A 88 9.10 5.85 14.20
C GLY A 88 10.41 6.58 14.50
N LEU A 89 11.25 5.94 15.31
CA LEU A 89 12.57 6.50 15.69
C LEU A 89 13.55 6.54 14.52
N TYR A 90 13.47 5.52 13.65
CA TYR A 90 14.27 5.41 12.43
C TYR A 90 13.49 4.60 11.38
N TYR A 91 13.88 4.69 10.13
CA TYR A 91 13.25 3.91 9.07
C TYR A 91 13.46 2.41 9.26
N PHE A 92 12.44 1.63 8.94
CA PHE A 92 12.37 0.19 9.21
C PHE A 92 12.54 -0.18 10.69
N SER A 93 12.10 0.71 11.59
CA SER A 93 12.11 0.44 13.05
C SER A 93 11.11 -0.63 13.44
N GLU A 94 10.08 -0.82 12.64
CA GLU A 94 8.99 -1.74 12.95
C GLU A 94 9.19 -3.11 12.31
N PRO A 95 8.84 -4.20 13.01
CA PRO A 95 9.02 -5.55 12.49
C PRO A 95 8.25 -5.78 11.18
N GLU A 96 7.11 -5.15 11.01
CA GLU A 96 6.28 -5.26 9.81
C GLU A 96 6.97 -4.65 8.57
N THR A 97 7.51 -3.45 8.71
CA THR A 97 8.21 -2.76 7.60
C THR A 97 9.54 -3.43 7.29
N TYR A 98 10.25 -3.89 8.33
CA TYR A 98 11.48 -4.66 8.16
C TYR A 98 11.22 -6.01 7.47
N ALA A 99 10.14 -6.70 7.85
CA ALA A 99 9.75 -7.95 7.20
C ALA A 99 9.41 -7.75 5.71
N LEU A 100 8.67 -6.69 5.36
CA LEU A 100 8.39 -6.35 3.95
C LEU A 100 9.66 -6.00 3.18
N LYS A 101 10.60 -5.26 3.80
CA LYS A 101 11.92 -5.00 3.22
C LYS A 101 12.64 -6.31 2.90
N CYS A 102 12.79 -7.20 3.88
CA CYS A 102 13.45 -8.49 3.70
C CYS A 102 12.77 -9.36 2.62
N LEU A 103 11.43 -9.34 2.58
CA LEU A 103 10.65 -10.06 1.58
C LEU A 103 10.94 -9.51 0.17
N THR A 104 10.97 -8.19 0.02
CA THR A 104 11.25 -7.51 -1.25
C THR A 104 12.66 -7.81 -1.74
N GLU A 105 13.64 -7.71 -0.85
CA GLU A 105 15.04 -8.04 -1.18
C GLU A 105 15.21 -9.51 -1.57
N LYS A 106 14.52 -10.42 -0.87
CA LYS A 106 14.58 -11.86 -1.14
C LYS A 106 14.03 -12.23 -2.52
N TYR A 107 12.88 -11.66 -2.88
CA TYR A 107 12.20 -12.03 -4.13
C TYR A 107 12.51 -11.11 -5.30
N ASN A 108 13.06 -9.93 -5.04
CA ASN A 108 13.38 -8.92 -6.07
C ASN A 108 12.19 -8.71 -7.02
N PHE A 109 11.03 -8.39 -6.48
CA PHE A 109 9.77 -8.28 -7.22
C PHE A 109 9.90 -7.42 -8.48
N ASP A 110 9.20 -7.82 -9.54
CA ASP A 110 9.13 -7.05 -10.79
C ASP A 110 8.07 -5.95 -10.75
N GLY A 111 7.17 -6.01 -9.78
CA GLY A 111 6.17 -4.98 -9.51
C GLY A 111 5.43 -5.27 -8.21
N THR A 112 4.81 -4.23 -7.63
CA THR A 112 4.08 -4.33 -6.35
C THR A 112 2.76 -3.58 -6.38
N ILE A 113 1.77 -4.10 -5.66
CA ILE A 113 0.50 -3.43 -5.39
C ILE A 113 0.26 -3.40 -3.89
N SER A 114 0.00 -2.20 -3.35
CA SER A 114 -0.45 -1.98 -1.98
C SER A 114 -1.92 -1.57 -2.00
N TYR A 115 -2.78 -2.31 -1.32
CA TYR A 115 -4.18 -1.94 -1.16
C TYR A 115 -4.38 -1.16 0.13
N HIS A 116 -5.01 0.00 0.00
CA HIS A 116 -5.38 0.91 1.08
C HIS A 116 -6.88 1.26 0.99
N SER A 117 -7.35 2.04 1.93
CA SER A 117 -8.69 2.63 1.93
C SER A 117 -8.65 4.02 2.58
N SER A 118 -9.32 5.01 2.03
CA SER A 118 -10.32 4.97 0.96
C SER A 118 -10.17 6.20 0.06
N GLY A 119 -10.66 6.15 -1.18
CA GLY A 119 -10.59 7.30 -2.08
C GLY A 119 -10.91 7.00 -3.54
N GLU A 120 -10.94 5.72 -3.94
CA GLU A 120 -11.06 5.30 -5.35
C GLU A 120 -10.00 5.94 -6.25
N VAL A 121 -8.75 5.99 -5.76
CA VAL A 121 -7.62 6.59 -6.46
C VAL A 121 -6.43 5.64 -6.51
N ILE A 122 -5.65 5.71 -7.59
CA ILE A 122 -4.44 4.94 -7.81
C ILE A 122 -3.25 5.89 -7.77
N PHE A 123 -2.39 5.72 -6.77
CA PHE A 123 -1.09 6.36 -6.69
C PHE A 123 -0.07 5.48 -7.40
N TRP A 124 0.62 6.03 -8.40
CA TRP A 124 1.45 5.27 -9.33
C TRP A 124 2.85 5.85 -9.51
N GLN A 125 3.06 7.10 -9.14
CA GLN A 125 4.34 7.79 -9.38
C GLN A 125 5.12 8.04 -8.09
N TYR A 126 6.44 7.96 -8.18
CA TYR A 126 7.40 8.44 -7.21
C TYR A 126 8.84 8.33 -7.74
N ASN A 127 9.46 9.43 -8.17
CA ASN A 127 10.88 9.48 -8.55
C ASN A 127 11.39 8.33 -9.45
N GLN A 128 10.51 7.77 -10.30
CA GLN A 128 10.85 6.72 -11.27
C GLN A 128 11.48 7.29 -12.53
N LEU A 129 12.37 6.51 -13.16
CA LEU A 129 13.02 6.87 -14.42
C LEU A 129 12.10 6.63 -15.63
N ASP A 130 11.30 5.58 -15.60
CA ASP A 130 10.40 5.20 -16.70
C ASP A 130 8.95 5.57 -16.38
N ILE A 131 8.66 6.86 -16.51
CA ILE A 131 7.33 7.43 -16.25
C ILE A 131 6.30 6.88 -17.24
N GLU A 132 6.65 6.74 -18.52
CA GLU A 132 5.72 6.30 -19.57
C GLU A 132 5.26 4.85 -19.34
N ARG A 133 6.18 3.98 -18.95
CA ARG A 133 5.87 2.59 -18.58
C ARG A 133 4.84 2.56 -17.44
N ASP A 134 5.16 3.23 -16.33
CA ASP A 134 4.35 3.15 -15.12
C ASP A 134 2.98 3.81 -15.31
N LEU A 135 2.93 4.94 -16.00
CA LEU A 135 1.67 5.60 -16.37
C LEU A 135 0.80 4.71 -17.28
N SER A 136 1.43 4.03 -18.27
CA SER A 136 0.71 3.11 -19.15
C SER A 136 0.06 1.97 -18.37
N ILE A 137 0.77 1.40 -17.40
CA ILE A 137 0.25 0.36 -16.50
C ILE A 137 -0.89 0.92 -15.65
N ALA A 138 -0.65 2.05 -14.99
CA ALA A 138 -1.64 2.69 -14.12
C ALA A 138 -2.94 3.03 -14.85
N LYS A 139 -2.87 3.55 -16.09
CA LYS A 139 -4.05 3.83 -16.95
C LYS A 139 -4.88 2.57 -17.24
N LYS A 140 -4.24 1.42 -17.43
CA LYS A 140 -4.97 0.15 -17.65
C LYS A 140 -5.67 -0.31 -16.38
N ILE A 141 -5.02 -0.18 -15.22
CA ILE A 141 -5.64 -0.51 -13.94
C ILE A 141 -6.78 0.45 -13.61
N SER A 142 -6.61 1.75 -13.86
CA SER A 142 -7.67 2.75 -13.72
C SER A 142 -8.89 2.42 -14.59
N LYS A 143 -8.67 2.03 -15.84
CA LYS A 143 -9.75 1.61 -16.75
C LYS A 143 -10.48 0.35 -16.25
N GLU A 144 -9.77 -0.63 -15.69
CA GLU A 144 -10.36 -1.86 -15.15
C GLU A 144 -11.18 -1.59 -13.89
N THR A 145 -10.65 -0.78 -12.97
CA THR A 145 -11.29 -0.50 -11.68
C THR A 145 -12.32 0.62 -11.73
N GLY A 146 -12.18 1.55 -12.70
CA GLY A 146 -12.90 2.82 -12.72
C GLY A 146 -12.43 3.80 -11.64
N TYR A 147 -11.24 3.60 -11.06
CA TYR A 147 -10.65 4.52 -10.09
C TYR A 147 -9.83 5.60 -10.79
N ASP A 148 -9.81 6.79 -10.21
CA ASP A 148 -9.04 7.91 -10.73
C ASP A 148 -7.52 7.65 -10.57
N LEU A 149 -6.72 8.28 -11.43
CA LEU A 149 -5.28 8.34 -11.22
C LEU A 149 -4.92 9.56 -10.39
N GLU A 150 -3.89 9.40 -9.54
CA GLU A 150 -3.21 10.55 -8.94
C GLU A 150 -2.78 11.53 -10.04
N SER A 151 -2.89 12.84 -9.76
CA SER A 151 -2.48 13.89 -10.70
C SER A 151 -0.99 13.80 -11.03
N GLU A 152 -0.66 14.01 -12.29
CA GLU A 152 0.73 14.12 -12.77
C GLU A 152 1.36 15.49 -12.44
N GLU A 153 0.55 16.44 -11.94
CA GLU A 153 1.00 17.80 -11.64
C GLU A 153 1.44 17.96 -10.18
N GLY A 154 2.56 18.62 -9.99
CA GLY A 154 3.09 18.99 -8.67
C GLY A 154 4.16 18.06 -8.11
N PRO A 155 4.74 18.43 -6.96
CA PRO A 155 5.79 17.64 -6.33
C PRO A 155 5.19 16.35 -5.72
N VAL A 156 5.74 15.22 -6.10
CA VAL A 156 5.38 13.93 -5.51
C VAL A 156 6.19 13.74 -4.23
N THR A 157 5.47 13.63 -3.12
CA THR A 157 6.07 13.30 -1.82
C THR A 157 5.45 12.01 -1.29
N GLY A 158 6.24 11.22 -0.58
CA GLY A 158 5.75 9.99 -0.01
C GLY A 158 6.75 9.37 0.96
N SER A 159 6.29 8.47 1.80
CA SER A 159 7.12 7.76 2.78
C SER A 159 6.65 6.33 2.97
N GLY A 160 5.88 5.83 2.01
CA GLY A 160 5.27 4.52 2.04
C GLY A 160 6.10 3.45 1.34
N TYR A 161 5.61 2.22 1.43
CA TYR A 161 6.23 1.07 0.79
C TYR A 161 6.34 1.24 -0.74
N LYS A 162 5.26 1.71 -1.41
CA LYS A 162 5.26 1.95 -2.86
C LYS A 162 6.36 2.94 -3.26
N ASP A 163 6.48 4.05 -2.53
CA ASP A 163 7.43 5.12 -2.83
C ASP A 163 8.87 4.61 -2.71
N TRP A 164 9.17 3.95 -1.59
CA TRP A 164 10.44 3.29 -1.37
C TRP A 164 10.75 2.23 -2.42
N PHE A 165 9.77 1.41 -2.82
CA PHE A 165 9.95 0.37 -3.83
C PHE A 165 10.30 0.98 -5.19
N ILE A 166 9.51 1.95 -5.67
CA ILE A 166 9.76 2.61 -6.96
C ILE A 166 11.14 3.26 -6.95
N GLU A 167 11.48 4.03 -5.91
CA GLU A 167 12.76 4.73 -5.84
C GLU A 167 13.97 3.80 -5.86
N ASN A 168 13.93 2.70 -5.12
CA ASN A 168 15.09 1.83 -4.96
C ASN A 168 15.23 0.76 -6.05
N TYR A 169 14.13 0.33 -6.66
CA TYR A 169 14.14 -0.74 -7.65
C TYR A 169 13.83 -0.29 -9.06
N GLN A 170 13.32 0.94 -9.24
CA GLN A 170 12.94 1.51 -10.54
C GLN A 170 11.95 0.61 -11.31
N LYS A 171 11.06 -0.05 -10.57
CA LYS A 171 10.06 -0.98 -11.05
C LYS A 171 8.65 -0.46 -10.70
N PRO A 172 7.60 -0.90 -11.44
CA PRO A 172 6.23 -0.44 -11.20
C PRO A 172 5.73 -0.74 -9.79
N GLY A 173 5.25 0.27 -9.10
CA GLY A 173 4.61 0.16 -7.79
C GLY A 173 3.30 0.93 -7.78
N LEU A 174 2.23 0.32 -7.28
CA LEU A 174 0.93 0.97 -7.15
C LEU A 174 0.47 0.97 -5.70
N THR A 175 -0.17 2.07 -5.28
CA THR A 175 -1.07 2.09 -4.13
C THR A 175 -2.48 2.31 -4.64
N ILE A 176 -3.40 1.41 -4.33
CA ILE A 176 -4.80 1.47 -4.75
C ILE A 176 -5.66 1.74 -3.52
N GLU A 177 -6.23 2.94 -3.44
CA GLU A 177 -7.20 3.32 -2.41
C GLU A 177 -8.59 2.83 -2.82
N VAL A 178 -9.03 1.74 -2.25
CA VAL A 178 -10.34 1.16 -2.58
C VAL A 178 -11.49 1.87 -1.87
N SER A 179 -12.72 1.70 -2.39
CA SER A 179 -13.95 2.30 -1.84
C SER A 179 -14.05 3.82 -2.01
N PRO A 180 -15.26 4.37 -2.11
CA PRO A 180 -15.46 5.81 -2.00
C PRO A 180 -14.86 6.37 -0.72
N TYR A 181 -14.41 7.61 -0.77
CA TYR A 181 -13.80 8.26 0.39
C TYR A 181 -14.76 8.35 1.58
N VAL A 182 -14.35 7.79 2.71
CA VAL A 182 -15.14 7.76 3.95
C VAL A 182 -14.51 8.58 5.08
N GLY A 183 -13.45 9.33 4.79
CA GLY A 183 -12.67 10.03 5.80
C GLY A 183 -11.86 9.07 6.68
N GLU A 184 -11.54 9.51 7.90
CA GLU A 184 -10.81 8.68 8.87
C GLU A 184 -11.77 7.71 9.59
N ARG A 185 -12.40 6.83 8.83
CA ARG A 185 -13.32 5.82 9.36
C ARG A 185 -13.06 4.50 8.65
N LYS A 186 -13.51 3.41 9.26
CA LYS A 186 -13.50 2.11 8.57
C LYS A 186 -14.49 2.12 7.41
N VAL A 187 -14.11 1.52 6.32
CA VAL A 187 -14.99 1.32 5.16
C VAL A 187 -16.15 0.41 5.58
N PRO A 188 -17.39 0.77 5.23
CA PRO A 188 -18.55 -0.09 5.47
C PRO A 188 -18.37 -1.46 4.80
N ILE A 189 -18.76 -2.53 5.49
CA ILE A 189 -18.61 -3.90 4.98
C ILE A 189 -19.45 -4.13 3.71
N GLU A 190 -20.52 -3.39 3.55
CA GLU A 190 -21.42 -3.43 2.40
C GLU A 190 -20.70 -3.08 1.10
N ASN A 191 -19.63 -2.26 1.17
CA ASN A 191 -18.83 -1.89 0.01
C ASN A 191 -17.94 -3.04 -0.50
N TYR A 192 -17.74 -4.10 0.31
CA TYR A 192 -16.82 -5.20 -0.03
C TYR A 192 -17.12 -5.85 -1.36
N LYS A 193 -18.39 -6.06 -1.68
CA LYS A 193 -18.79 -6.72 -2.94
C LYS A 193 -18.35 -5.89 -4.15
N ASP A 194 -18.58 -4.59 -4.13
CA ASP A 194 -18.18 -3.68 -5.21
C ASP A 194 -16.66 -3.60 -5.30
N ILE A 195 -15.98 -3.42 -4.17
CA ILE A 195 -14.52 -3.41 -4.10
C ILE A 195 -13.94 -4.68 -4.72
N PHE A 196 -14.46 -5.85 -4.35
CA PHE A 196 -13.99 -7.14 -4.86
C PHE A 196 -14.20 -7.24 -6.38
N GLU A 197 -15.41 -6.93 -6.88
CA GLU A 197 -15.72 -7.03 -8.31
C GLU A 197 -14.83 -6.13 -9.16
N ARG A 198 -14.55 -4.91 -8.70
CA ARG A 198 -13.70 -3.96 -9.40
C ARG A 198 -12.21 -4.32 -9.35
N ASN A 199 -11.76 -5.06 -8.33
CA ASN A 199 -10.33 -5.32 -8.11
C ASN A 199 -9.90 -6.77 -8.39
N LYS A 200 -10.82 -7.73 -8.54
CA LYS A 200 -10.49 -9.17 -8.67
C LYS A 200 -9.56 -9.50 -9.85
N ASN A 201 -9.60 -8.73 -10.92
CA ASN A 201 -8.76 -8.92 -12.11
C ASN A 201 -7.44 -8.12 -12.05
N VAL A 202 -7.34 -7.14 -11.15
CA VAL A 202 -6.21 -6.22 -11.09
C VAL A 202 -4.86 -6.93 -10.93
N PRO A 203 -4.68 -7.93 -10.05
CA PRO A 203 -3.39 -8.61 -9.94
C PRO A 203 -2.95 -9.30 -11.23
N ILE A 204 -3.89 -9.91 -11.94
CA ILE A 204 -3.61 -10.59 -13.22
C ILE A 204 -3.26 -9.57 -14.31
N LEU A 205 -4.04 -8.52 -14.43
CA LEU A 205 -3.80 -7.46 -15.41
C LEU A 205 -2.45 -6.77 -15.15
N PHE A 206 -2.17 -6.42 -13.90
CA PHE A 206 -0.89 -5.82 -13.51
C PHE A 206 0.29 -6.75 -13.85
N ALA A 207 0.19 -8.04 -13.51
CA ALA A 207 1.24 -9.02 -13.82
C ALA A 207 1.46 -9.19 -15.32
N GLN A 208 0.41 -9.18 -16.14
CA GLN A 208 0.51 -9.21 -17.60
C GLN A 208 1.28 -7.99 -18.11
N GLU A 209 0.89 -6.79 -17.66
CA GLU A 209 1.52 -5.54 -18.09
C GLU A 209 2.99 -5.46 -17.72
N VAL A 210 3.32 -5.83 -16.47
CA VAL A 210 4.72 -5.86 -16.01
C VAL A 210 5.52 -6.90 -16.81
N PHE A 211 4.98 -8.09 -17.01
CA PHE A 211 5.65 -9.15 -17.77
C PHE A 211 5.95 -8.73 -19.22
N TYR A 212 5.00 -8.11 -19.91
CA TYR A 212 5.21 -7.64 -21.29
C TYR A 212 6.25 -6.55 -21.40
N LYS A 213 6.32 -5.65 -20.41
CA LYS A 213 7.30 -4.55 -20.39
C LYS A 213 8.73 -5.00 -20.01
N ILE A 214 8.89 -6.22 -19.51
CA ILE A 214 10.21 -6.80 -19.23
C ILE A 214 10.76 -7.54 -20.47
N ILE A 215 9.89 -8.09 -21.30
CA ILE A 215 10.31 -8.90 -22.46
C ILE A 215 10.38 -8.13 -23.80
N ASP A 216 9.83 -6.91 -23.85
CA ASP A 216 9.97 -5.97 -24.98
C ASP A 216 11.24 -5.12 -24.80
#